data_a3d8858957285dd17294491603fdf99d
#
_entry.id   a3d8858957285dd17294491603fdf99d
#
_cell.length_a   1.000
_cell.length_b   1.000
_cell.length_c   1.000
_cell.angle_alpha   90.00
_cell.angle_beta   90.00
_cell.angle_gamma   90.00
#
_symmetry.space_group_name_H-M   'P 1'
#
loop_
_entity.id
_entity.type
_entity.pdbx_description
1 polymer ?
#
loop_
_entity_poly.entity_id
_entity_poly.type
_entity_poly.pdbx_seq_one_letter_code
_entity_poly.pdbx_strand_id
1 'polypeptide(L)'
;NFSIDFETPHIAQVKILESGEEGITFEPAAWVKCRINEKGFFEAYGEGWSSAPQGGIAFEEKTKRLVYRTSDLWCPMEGVKEVSPRVYHAPQWKDARLIPGTVVALRTYYRPAPGIFLSGDKNTCLQNVKVHYAEGMGLLAQLCENITLDEFSVCLRGDRDPRYFTTQADATHFSSCRGKIDSRNGLYEGMMDDAINVHGTYLKIKQRLDDHTVIAQYMHPQAYGFEWGVNGDEVQFVRSVTM
;
A
#
# COMPACT_ATOMS: atom_id res chain seq x y z
N ASN A 1 19.19 -7.09 -15.11
CA ASN A 1 18.73 -6.85 -13.74
C ASN A 1 18.54 -5.35 -13.54
N PHE A 2 17.37 -4.97 -13.11
CA PHE A 2 17.02 -3.58 -12.78
C PHE A 2 16.33 -3.54 -11.41
N SER A 3 16.68 -2.59 -10.56
CA SER A 3 16.02 -2.42 -9.28
C SER A 3 15.60 -0.98 -9.03
N ILE A 4 14.48 -0.82 -8.36
CA ILE A 4 13.90 0.45 -7.93
C ILE A 4 13.83 0.43 -6.42
N ASP A 5 14.31 1.49 -5.79
CA ASP A 5 14.24 1.66 -4.35
C ASP A 5 14.22 3.16 -4.00
N PHE A 6 13.12 3.61 -3.46
CA PHE A 6 13.05 4.95 -2.89
C PHE A 6 13.67 4.90 -1.49
N GLU A 7 14.94 5.29 -1.39
CA GLU A 7 15.81 4.99 -0.24
C GLU A 7 15.35 5.54 1.10
N THR A 8 14.50 6.57 1.12
CA THR A 8 14.00 7.19 2.34
C THR A 8 12.50 6.97 2.47
N PRO A 9 12.05 5.86 3.07
CA PRO A 9 10.63 5.59 3.20
C PRO A 9 9.88 6.63 4.03
N HIS A 10 8.72 7.08 3.53
CA HIS A 10 7.78 7.93 4.26
C HIS A 10 6.95 7.13 5.27
N ILE A 11 7.53 6.11 5.85
CA ILE A 11 6.94 5.18 6.81
C ILE A 11 7.81 5.14 8.05
N ALA A 12 7.21 5.11 9.22
CA ALA A 12 7.91 4.79 10.45
C ALA A 12 7.83 3.28 10.72
N GLN A 13 8.96 2.65 10.99
CA GLN A 13 9.01 1.28 11.47
C GLN A 13 9.38 1.30 12.94
N VAL A 14 8.60 0.62 13.78
CA VAL A 14 8.79 0.60 15.23
C VAL A 14 8.78 -0.83 15.75
N LYS A 15 9.50 -1.07 16.83
CA LYS A 15 9.49 -2.34 17.57
C LYS A 15 8.72 -2.15 18.88
N ILE A 16 7.78 -3.04 19.15
CA ILE A 16 7.02 -3.05 20.41
C ILE A 16 7.93 -3.56 21.52
N LEU A 17 8.08 -2.78 22.58
CA LEU A 17 8.83 -3.14 23.78
C LEU A 17 7.91 -3.65 24.88
N GLU A 18 6.76 -2.98 25.08
CA GLU A 18 5.75 -3.33 26.06
C GLU A 18 4.35 -3.10 25.48
N SER A 19 3.39 -3.93 25.89
CA SER A 19 2.00 -3.82 25.49
C SER A 19 1.09 -4.22 26.65
N GLY A 20 0.11 -3.40 26.97
CA GLY A 20 -0.80 -3.64 28.09
C GLY A 20 -1.95 -2.64 28.17
N GLU A 21 -2.63 -2.63 29.29
CA GLU A 21 -3.78 -1.75 29.55
C GLU A 21 -3.39 -0.26 29.61
N GLU A 22 -2.16 0.04 29.99
CA GLU A 22 -1.63 1.42 30.05
C GLU A 22 -1.24 1.96 28.68
N GLY A 23 -1.24 1.12 27.63
CA GLY A 23 -0.84 1.47 26.28
C GLY A 23 0.32 0.63 25.75
N ILE A 24 0.95 1.11 24.69
CA ILE A 24 2.09 0.48 24.04
C ILE A 24 3.34 1.34 24.16
N THR A 25 4.45 0.71 24.58
CA THR A 25 5.77 1.31 24.55
C THR A 25 6.54 0.74 23.35
N PHE A 26 7.16 1.61 22.56
CA PHE A 26 7.83 1.22 21.31
C PHE A 26 9.12 2.01 21.06
N GLU A 27 10.00 1.43 20.25
CA GLU A 27 11.24 2.03 19.77
C GLU A 27 11.24 2.11 18.26
N PRO A 28 11.41 3.31 17.65
CA PRO A 28 11.60 3.45 16.20
C PRO A 28 12.90 2.83 15.72
N ALA A 29 12.87 2.19 14.56
CA ALA A 29 14.07 1.68 13.91
C ALA A 29 15.13 2.79 13.77
N ALA A 30 16.41 2.42 13.83
CA ALA A 30 17.52 3.38 13.89
C ALA A 30 17.53 4.38 12.71
N TRP A 31 17.07 3.96 11.55
CA TRP A 31 16.99 4.79 10.34
C TRP A 31 15.79 5.76 10.33
N VAL A 32 14.80 5.59 11.22
CA VAL A 32 13.61 6.47 11.29
C VAL A 32 13.96 7.75 12.03
N LYS A 33 13.79 8.89 11.38
CA LYS A 33 13.80 10.20 12.03
C LYS A 33 12.38 10.51 12.51
N CYS A 34 12.25 10.80 13.81
CA CYS A 34 10.94 11.02 14.44
C CYS A 34 11.02 12.11 15.52
N ARG A 35 9.85 12.65 15.86
CA ARG A 35 9.66 13.63 16.93
C ARG A 35 8.22 13.58 17.43
N ILE A 36 7.95 14.23 18.55
CA ILE A 36 6.60 14.64 18.94
C ILE A 36 6.38 16.04 18.35
N ASN A 37 5.34 16.20 17.52
CA ASN A 37 5.04 17.47 16.90
C ASN A 37 4.32 18.43 17.87
N GLU A 38 4.10 19.69 17.45
CA GLU A 38 3.47 20.73 18.27
C GLU A 38 2.04 20.39 18.73
N LYS A 39 1.38 19.45 18.05
CA LYS A 39 0.05 18.96 18.41
C LYS A 39 0.08 17.75 19.35
N GLY A 40 1.25 17.31 19.78
CA GLY A 40 1.43 16.15 20.67
C GLY A 40 1.32 14.78 19.98
N PHE A 41 1.48 14.72 18.65
CA PHE A 41 1.46 13.47 17.89
C PHE A 41 2.89 12.99 17.61
N PHE A 42 3.11 11.70 17.68
CA PHE A 42 4.31 11.08 17.12
C PHE A 42 4.33 11.29 15.60
N GLU A 43 5.43 11.76 15.09
CA GLU A 43 5.61 12.11 13.68
C GLU A 43 6.97 11.59 13.18
N ALA A 44 6.96 10.88 12.05
CA ALA A 44 8.16 10.61 11.29
C ALA A 44 8.40 11.74 10.27
N TYR A 45 9.65 12.05 9.97
CA TYR A 45 9.99 13.12 9.03
C TYR A 45 11.27 12.85 8.25
N GLY A 46 11.42 13.53 7.14
CA GLY A 46 12.60 13.54 6.28
C GLY A 46 12.73 14.86 5.53
N GLU A 47 13.56 14.87 4.51
CA GLU A 47 13.71 16.05 3.65
C GLU A 47 12.42 16.27 2.85
N GLY A 48 11.79 17.43 3.07
CA GLY A 48 10.58 17.83 2.36
C GLY A 48 9.29 17.10 2.77
N TRP A 49 9.30 16.25 3.80
CA TRP A 49 8.10 15.56 4.26
C TRP A 49 8.05 15.38 5.77
N SER A 50 6.84 15.28 6.28
CA SER A 50 6.52 14.75 7.61
C SER A 50 5.21 13.98 7.58
N SER A 51 5.06 13.00 8.44
CA SER A 51 3.93 12.10 8.46
C SER A 51 3.61 11.65 9.88
N ALA A 52 2.41 12.00 10.37
CA ALA A 52 1.87 11.42 11.58
C ALA A 52 1.08 10.16 11.19
N PRO A 53 1.57 8.95 11.52
CA PRO A 53 0.89 7.72 11.13
C PRO A 53 -0.43 7.55 11.87
N GLN A 54 -1.37 6.88 11.21
CA GLN A 54 -2.70 6.59 11.77
C GLN A 54 -3.01 5.11 11.79
N GLY A 55 -2.27 4.33 11.05
CA GLY A 55 -2.45 2.90 10.92
C GLY A 55 -1.15 2.15 10.77
N GLY A 56 -1.21 0.85 10.68
CA GLY A 56 -0.02 0.04 10.51
C GLY A 56 -0.30 -1.41 10.17
N ILE A 57 0.78 -2.11 9.90
CA ILE A 57 0.81 -3.56 9.67
C ILE A 57 1.90 -4.14 10.56
N ALA A 58 1.58 -5.25 11.23
CA ALA A 58 2.52 -5.89 12.16
C ALA A 58 3.21 -7.09 11.52
N PHE A 59 4.48 -7.24 11.84
CA PHE A 59 5.36 -8.31 11.36
C PHE A 59 6.02 -9.04 12.53
N GLU A 60 6.23 -10.33 12.35
CA GLU A 60 7.03 -11.13 13.25
C GLU A 60 8.52 -10.76 13.11
N GLU A 61 9.19 -10.51 14.22
CA GLU A 61 10.60 -10.04 14.23
C GLU A 61 11.54 -10.96 13.45
N LYS A 62 11.43 -12.27 13.64
CA LYS A 62 12.39 -13.23 13.07
C LYS A 62 12.10 -13.61 11.62
N THR A 63 10.84 -13.75 11.28
CA THR A 63 10.42 -14.28 9.96
C THR A 63 10.10 -13.19 8.97
N LYS A 64 9.91 -11.94 9.45
CA LYS A 64 9.39 -10.81 8.68
C LYS A 64 8.03 -11.07 8.03
N ARG A 65 7.29 -12.07 8.51
CA ARG A 65 5.95 -12.39 8.02
C ARG A 65 4.91 -11.54 8.74
N LEU A 66 3.81 -11.31 8.06
CA LEU A 66 2.65 -10.62 8.62
C LEU A 66 2.13 -11.37 9.85
N VAL A 67 1.93 -10.66 10.95
CA VAL A 67 1.21 -11.19 12.11
C VAL A 67 -0.26 -11.39 11.73
N TYR A 68 -0.80 -12.55 12.05
CA TYR A 68 -2.16 -12.93 11.65
C TYR A 68 -3.21 -11.89 12.10
N ARG A 69 -4.07 -11.46 11.18
CA ARG A 69 -5.13 -10.47 11.39
C ARG A 69 -4.65 -9.06 11.82
N THR A 70 -3.50 -8.62 11.34
CA THR A 70 -2.97 -7.28 11.64
C THR A 70 -2.71 -6.45 10.38
N SER A 71 -3.43 -6.70 9.28
CA SER A 71 -3.25 -5.97 8.02
C SER A 71 -3.68 -4.50 8.09
N ASP A 72 -4.63 -4.16 8.97
CA ASP A 72 -5.14 -2.80 9.15
C ASP A 72 -5.27 -2.47 10.63
N LEU A 73 -4.13 -2.22 11.27
CA LEU A 73 -4.09 -1.77 12.65
C LEU A 73 -4.50 -0.29 12.72
N TRP A 74 -5.29 0.05 13.72
CA TRP A 74 -5.45 1.41 14.16
C TRP A 74 -4.35 1.73 15.17
N CYS A 75 -3.53 2.74 14.90
CA CYS A 75 -2.38 3.12 15.72
C CYS A 75 -2.53 4.57 16.17
N PRO A 76 -3.29 4.86 17.24
CA PRO A 76 -3.49 6.21 17.73
C PRO A 76 -2.17 6.77 18.31
N MET A 77 -1.71 7.87 17.73
CA MET A 77 -0.45 8.51 18.05
C MET A 77 -0.63 9.83 18.82
N GLU A 78 -1.84 10.11 19.30
CA GLU A 78 -2.12 11.26 20.16
C GLU A 78 -1.65 11.02 21.59
N GLY A 79 -1.03 12.04 22.19
CA GLY A 79 -0.56 11.99 23.57
C GLY A 79 0.65 11.09 23.79
N VAL A 80 1.34 10.70 22.72
CA VAL A 80 2.59 9.93 22.79
C VAL A 80 3.65 10.76 23.52
N LYS A 81 4.43 10.11 24.37
CA LYS A 81 5.52 10.73 25.12
C LYS A 81 6.81 9.95 24.91
N GLU A 82 7.91 10.66 24.78
CA GLU A 82 9.23 10.05 24.88
C GLU A 82 9.53 9.80 26.36
N VAL A 83 9.69 8.53 26.74
CA VAL A 83 9.90 8.10 28.13
C VAL A 83 11.37 7.82 28.44
N SER A 84 12.17 7.56 27.41
CA SER A 84 13.64 7.55 27.43
C SER A 84 14.16 7.82 26.01
N PRO A 85 15.44 8.08 25.78
CA PRO A 85 15.95 8.40 24.45
C PRO A 85 15.50 7.39 23.40
N ARG A 86 14.73 7.86 22.40
CA ARG A 86 14.12 7.07 21.33
C ARG A 86 13.15 5.98 21.77
N VAL A 87 12.65 6.00 22.99
CA VAL A 87 11.58 5.11 23.47
C VAL A 87 10.33 5.93 23.73
N TYR A 88 9.24 5.55 23.10
CA TYR A 88 7.98 6.28 23.13
C TYR A 88 6.89 5.44 23.76
N HIS A 89 6.02 6.08 24.53
CA HIS A 89 4.83 5.47 25.11
C HIS A 89 3.57 6.12 24.52
N ALA A 90 2.70 5.28 23.92
CA ALA A 90 1.42 5.66 23.35
C ALA A 90 0.27 5.16 24.25
N PRO A 91 -0.29 6.01 25.14
CA PRO A 91 -1.27 5.57 26.14
C PRO A 91 -2.62 5.13 25.55
N GLN A 92 -2.94 5.61 24.35
CA GLN A 92 -4.19 5.28 23.67
C GLN A 92 -4.06 4.09 22.72
N TRP A 93 -2.83 3.68 22.39
CA TRP A 93 -2.60 2.54 21.51
C TRP A 93 -2.64 1.24 22.30
N LYS A 94 -3.73 0.50 22.15
CA LYS A 94 -3.98 -0.76 22.85
C LYS A 94 -4.38 -1.82 21.85
N ASP A 95 -3.59 -2.87 21.73
CA ASP A 95 -3.87 -4.00 20.85
C ASP A 95 -3.21 -5.26 21.39
N ALA A 96 -4.01 -6.19 21.88
CA ALA A 96 -3.53 -7.43 22.49
C ALA A 96 -2.78 -8.36 21.51
N ARG A 97 -2.86 -8.11 20.20
CA ARG A 97 -2.11 -8.86 19.18
C ARG A 97 -0.64 -8.42 19.09
N LEU A 98 -0.35 -7.20 19.54
CA LEU A 98 0.98 -6.60 19.49
C LEU A 98 1.73 -6.95 20.79
N ILE A 99 2.49 -8.04 20.76
CA ILE A 99 3.32 -8.49 21.87
C ILE A 99 4.73 -7.89 21.76
N PRO A 100 5.52 -7.83 22.86
CA PRO A 100 6.91 -7.42 22.82
C PRO A 100 7.72 -8.18 21.75
N GLY A 101 8.51 -7.46 20.99
CA GLY A 101 9.26 -7.98 19.83
C GLY A 101 8.54 -7.82 18.49
N THR A 102 7.22 -7.61 18.46
CA THR A 102 6.50 -7.33 17.21
C THR A 102 7.05 -6.07 16.56
N VAL A 103 7.23 -6.10 15.25
CA VAL A 103 7.63 -4.93 14.45
C VAL A 103 6.42 -4.40 13.73
N VAL A 104 6.15 -3.10 13.83
CA VAL A 104 5.01 -2.46 13.15
C VAL A 104 5.52 -1.43 12.16
N ALA A 105 5.12 -1.58 10.91
CA ALA A 105 5.25 -0.53 9.91
C ALA A 105 4.06 0.43 10.06
N LEU A 106 4.34 1.63 10.55
CA LEU A 106 3.35 2.69 10.77
C LEU A 106 3.21 3.52 9.50
N ARG A 107 2.01 3.55 8.92
CA ARG A 107 1.75 4.19 7.64
C ARG A 107 0.72 5.31 7.72
N THR A 108 0.75 6.18 6.72
CA THR A 108 -0.38 7.02 6.32
C THR A 108 -1.00 6.44 5.05
N TYR A 109 -2.19 6.94 4.69
CA TYR A 109 -2.82 6.57 3.42
C TYR A 109 -2.37 7.46 2.25
N TYR A 110 -1.35 8.28 2.44
CA TYR A 110 -0.77 9.08 1.37
C TYR A 110 0.16 8.23 0.52
N ARG A 111 -0.15 8.11 -0.78
CA ARG A 111 0.51 7.22 -1.75
C ARG A 111 0.95 8.04 -2.97
N PRO A 112 1.98 8.90 -2.85
CA PRO A 112 2.29 9.91 -3.85
C PRO A 112 2.81 9.36 -5.18
N ALA A 113 3.51 8.24 -5.16
CA ALA A 113 4.15 7.72 -6.37
C ALA A 113 4.28 6.20 -6.38
N PRO A 114 3.87 5.52 -7.47
CA PRO A 114 4.25 4.13 -7.70
C PRO A 114 5.73 4.01 -8.09
N GLY A 115 6.30 2.82 -7.91
CA GLY A 115 7.65 2.52 -8.37
C GLY A 115 7.74 2.51 -9.90
N ILE A 116 6.73 1.94 -10.56
CA ILE A 116 6.56 1.94 -12.01
C ILE A 116 5.13 2.34 -12.34
N PHE A 117 4.96 3.21 -13.30
CA PHE A 117 3.66 3.60 -13.83
C PHE A 117 3.58 3.32 -15.34
N LEU A 118 2.58 2.54 -15.74
CA LEU A 118 2.22 2.26 -17.13
C LEU A 118 0.84 2.83 -17.41
N SER A 119 0.65 3.52 -18.51
CA SER A 119 -0.64 4.10 -18.88
C SER A 119 -0.91 4.01 -20.39
N GLY A 120 -1.91 3.24 -20.77
CA GLY A 120 -2.29 3.05 -22.16
C GLY A 120 -1.28 2.23 -23.00
N ASP A 121 -0.33 1.56 -22.36
CA ASP A 121 0.70 0.77 -23.03
C ASP A 121 0.12 -0.56 -23.55
N LYS A 122 0.72 -1.07 -24.64
CA LYS A 122 0.34 -2.35 -25.22
C LYS A 122 1.53 -3.28 -25.35
N ASN A 123 1.28 -4.57 -25.07
CA ASN A 123 2.28 -5.65 -25.19
C ASN A 123 3.57 -5.36 -24.41
N THR A 124 3.43 -4.82 -23.21
CA THR A 124 4.57 -4.48 -22.34
C THR A 124 5.09 -5.72 -21.63
N CYS A 125 6.39 -5.91 -21.66
CA CYS A 125 7.07 -6.96 -20.91
C CYS A 125 8.09 -6.33 -19.94
N LEU A 126 7.91 -6.59 -18.65
CA LEU A 126 8.87 -6.27 -17.60
C LEU A 126 9.56 -7.57 -17.18
N GLN A 127 10.84 -7.69 -17.54
CA GLN A 127 11.62 -8.90 -17.24
C GLN A 127 12.75 -8.58 -16.28
N ASN A 128 12.88 -9.40 -15.24
CA ASN A 128 13.97 -9.35 -14.25
C ASN A 128 14.10 -7.96 -13.58
N VAL A 129 12.96 -7.43 -13.11
CA VAL A 129 12.84 -6.15 -12.43
C VAL A 129 12.47 -6.37 -10.97
N LYS A 130 13.14 -5.67 -10.05
CA LYS A 130 12.84 -5.70 -8.62
C LYS A 130 12.46 -4.32 -8.10
N VAL A 131 11.39 -4.26 -7.32
CA VAL A 131 11.02 -3.06 -6.57
C VAL A 131 11.21 -3.36 -5.09
N HIS A 132 12.11 -2.64 -4.43
CA HIS A 132 12.40 -2.84 -3.01
C HIS A 132 11.59 -1.91 -2.12
N TYR A 133 11.33 -0.69 -2.59
CA TYR A 133 10.41 0.22 -1.94
C TYR A 133 9.80 1.21 -2.94
N ALA A 134 8.53 1.50 -2.76
CA ALA A 134 7.81 2.60 -3.42
C ALA A 134 6.78 3.22 -2.47
N GLU A 135 6.51 4.51 -2.66
CA GLU A 135 5.56 5.29 -1.82
C GLU A 135 4.09 5.08 -2.20
N GLY A 136 3.82 4.22 -3.13
CA GLY A 136 2.51 3.77 -3.56
C GLY A 136 2.56 2.28 -3.90
N MET A 137 2.02 1.92 -5.05
CA MET A 137 2.13 0.59 -5.64
C MET A 137 3.56 0.33 -6.15
N GLY A 138 4.00 -0.90 -6.16
CA GLY A 138 5.26 -1.27 -6.82
C GLY A 138 5.16 -1.09 -8.33
N LEU A 139 4.07 -1.59 -8.92
CA LEU A 139 3.66 -1.35 -10.30
C LEU A 139 2.20 -0.89 -10.32
N LEU A 140 1.92 0.24 -10.94
CA LEU A 140 0.58 0.68 -11.30
C LEU A 140 0.44 0.68 -12.83
N ALA A 141 -0.47 -0.13 -13.36
CA ALA A 141 -0.82 -0.15 -14.78
C ALA A 141 -2.28 0.26 -14.97
N GLN A 142 -2.52 1.23 -15.83
CA GLN A 142 -3.86 1.75 -16.11
C GLN A 142 -4.14 1.73 -17.62
N LEU A 143 -5.31 1.24 -18.01
CA LEU A 143 -5.76 1.21 -19.41
C LEU A 143 -4.79 0.50 -20.38
N CYS A 144 -3.95 -0.38 -19.86
CA CYS A 144 -2.96 -1.11 -20.64
C CYS A 144 -3.56 -2.38 -21.27
N GLU A 145 -2.88 -2.92 -22.27
CA GLU A 145 -3.29 -4.14 -22.96
C GLU A 145 -2.12 -5.12 -23.09
N ASN A 146 -2.31 -6.37 -22.64
CA ASN A 146 -1.30 -7.43 -22.68
C ASN A 146 -0.01 -7.06 -21.93
N ILE A 147 0.03 -7.37 -20.63
CA ILE A 147 1.19 -7.12 -19.77
C ILE A 147 1.80 -8.47 -19.37
N THR A 148 3.11 -8.58 -19.53
CA THR A 148 3.89 -9.73 -19.04
C THR A 148 4.88 -9.27 -17.98
N LEU A 149 4.81 -9.91 -16.81
CA LEU A 149 5.78 -9.78 -15.73
C LEU A 149 6.52 -11.10 -15.60
N ASP A 150 7.80 -11.14 -15.99
CA ASP A 150 8.64 -12.33 -15.91
C ASP A 150 9.83 -12.06 -14.98
N GLU A 151 9.96 -12.82 -13.90
CA GLU A 151 10.91 -12.52 -12.82
C GLU A 151 10.76 -11.09 -12.26
N PHE A 152 9.56 -10.54 -12.29
CA PHE A 152 9.23 -9.27 -11.65
C PHE A 152 8.96 -9.53 -10.17
N SER A 153 9.59 -8.75 -9.29
CA SER A 153 9.43 -8.96 -7.85
C SER A 153 9.26 -7.64 -7.12
N VAL A 154 8.40 -7.64 -6.12
CA VAL A 154 8.32 -6.62 -5.08
C VAL A 154 8.79 -7.30 -3.80
N CYS A 155 10.04 -7.05 -3.39
CA CYS A 155 10.70 -7.84 -2.35
C CYS A 155 11.74 -7.03 -1.59
N LEU A 156 12.06 -7.45 -0.38
CA LEU A 156 13.15 -6.90 0.41
C LEU A 156 14.50 -7.10 -0.32
N ARG A 157 15.52 -6.32 0.08
CA ARG A 157 16.90 -6.46 -0.43
C ARG A 157 17.62 -7.74 0.06
N GLY A 158 16.86 -8.68 0.58
CA GLY A 158 17.32 -9.92 1.19
C GLY A 158 17.32 -9.85 2.72
N ASP A 159 17.91 -10.84 3.37
CA ASP A 159 17.84 -11.04 4.83
C ASP A 159 18.38 -9.86 5.65
N ARG A 160 19.32 -9.10 5.11
CA ARG A 160 19.95 -7.96 5.77
C ARG A 160 19.19 -6.64 5.60
N ASP A 161 18.09 -6.62 4.84
CA ASP A 161 17.29 -5.40 4.74
C ASP A 161 16.72 -5.05 6.13
N PRO A 162 16.97 -3.85 6.66
CA PRO A 162 16.43 -3.46 7.96
C PRO A 162 14.92 -3.22 7.95
N ARG A 163 14.31 -3.14 6.78
CA ARG A 163 12.88 -2.96 6.59
C ARG A 163 12.14 -4.29 6.66
N TYR A 164 10.87 -4.21 7.05
CA TYR A 164 9.93 -5.33 7.08
C TYR A 164 8.85 -5.19 5.99
N PHE A 165 8.86 -4.08 5.28
CA PHE A 165 7.89 -3.72 4.25
C PHE A 165 8.58 -3.36 2.94
N THR A 166 7.83 -3.39 1.82
CA THR A 166 8.29 -3.03 0.49
C THR A 166 7.53 -1.83 -0.09
N THR A 167 6.21 -1.89 -0.22
CA THR A 167 5.39 -0.83 -0.81
C THR A 167 4.32 -0.36 0.17
N GLN A 168 3.93 0.92 0.08
CA GLN A 168 2.84 1.45 0.93
C GLN A 168 1.45 0.98 0.49
N ALA A 169 1.34 0.46 -0.71
CA ALA A 169 0.13 -0.09 -1.29
C ALA A 169 0.44 -1.45 -1.93
N ASP A 170 -0.32 -1.80 -2.97
CA ASP A 170 -0.20 -3.08 -3.66
C ASP A 170 1.21 -3.30 -4.24
N ALA A 171 1.65 -4.53 -4.32
CA ALA A 171 2.84 -4.84 -5.09
C ALA A 171 2.60 -4.58 -6.57
N THR A 172 1.47 -5.05 -7.12
CA THR A 172 1.06 -4.77 -8.50
C THR A 172 -0.43 -4.45 -8.58
N HIS A 173 -0.78 -3.42 -9.34
CA HIS A 173 -2.14 -2.93 -9.49
C HIS A 173 -2.49 -2.67 -10.94
N PHE A 174 -3.50 -3.36 -11.45
CA PHE A 174 -3.97 -3.27 -12.83
C PHE A 174 -5.39 -2.73 -12.85
N SER A 175 -5.54 -1.46 -13.24
CA SER A 175 -6.82 -0.78 -13.30
C SER A 175 -7.29 -0.62 -14.75
N SER A 176 -8.45 -1.19 -15.07
CA SER A 176 -9.07 -1.12 -16.41
C SER A 176 -8.14 -1.58 -17.54
N CYS A 177 -7.26 -2.53 -17.26
CA CYS A 177 -6.42 -3.17 -18.26
C CYS A 177 -7.20 -4.22 -19.06
N ARG A 178 -6.75 -4.50 -20.27
CA ARG A 178 -7.38 -5.43 -21.21
C ARG A 178 -6.44 -6.55 -21.63
N GLY A 179 -6.99 -7.57 -22.28
CA GLY A 179 -6.22 -8.69 -22.80
C GLY A 179 -5.63 -9.55 -21.69
N LYS A 180 -4.40 -10.01 -21.88
CA LYS A 180 -3.73 -10.94 -20.95
C LYS A 180 -2.84 -10.19 -19.97
N ILE A 181 -2.97 -10.51 -18.68
CA ILE A 181 -2.00 -10.18 -17.63
C ILE A 181 -1.33 -11.47 -17.23
N ASP A 182 -0.03 -11.58 -17.45
CA ASP A 182 0.78 -12.78 -17.19
C ASP A 182 1.89 -12.43 -16.19
N SER A 183 1.79 -12.97 -14.98
CA SER A 183 2.81 -12.81 -13.94
C SER A 183 3.40 -14.17 -13.60
N ARG A 184 4.71 -14.33 -13.80
CA ARG A 184 5.41 -15.59 -13.59
C ARG A 184 6.80 -15.38 -12.99
N ASN A 185 7.27 -16.37 -12.23
CA ASN A 185 8.59 -16.41 -11.62
C ASN A 185 8.90 -15.20 -10.72
N GLY A 186 7.86 -14.50 -10.22
CA GLY A 186 7.98 -13.32 -9.36
C GLY A 186 7.89 -13.64 -7.87
N LEU A 187 8.30 -12.68 -7.04
CA LEU A 187 8.17 -12.72 -5.59
C LEU A 187 7.48 -11.44 -5.12
N TYR A 188 6.41 -11.59 -4.35
CA TYR A 188 5.66 -10.48 -3.77
C TYR A 188 5.63 -10.64 -2.24
N GLU A 189 6.35 -9.78 -1.54
CA GLU A 189 6.46 -9.84 -0.08
C GLU A 189 6.53 -8.45 0.55
N GLY A 190 6.06 -8.31 1.77
CA GLY A 190 6.19 -7.10 2.57
C GLY A 190 5.38 -5.90 2.08
N MET A 191 4.55 -6.02 1.04
CA MET A 191 3.63 -4.97 0.62
C MET A 191 2.57 -4.72 1.69
N MET A 192 2.04 -3.49 1.75
CA MET A 192 1.05 -3.10 2.76
C MET A 192 -0.40 -3.14 2.25
N ASP A 193 -0.62 -3.77 1.10
CA ASP A 193 -1.92 -4.03 0.50
C ASP A 193 -1.82 -5.32 -0.34
N ASP A 194 -2.52 -5.44 -1.47
CA ASP A 194 -2.57 -6.65 -2.29
C ASP A 194 -1.25 -7.00 -2.97
N ALA A 195 -0.97 -8.29 -3.11
CA ALA A 195 0.15 -8.75 -3.95
C ALA A 195 -0.13 -8.49 -5.43
N ILE A 196 -1.34 -8.81 -5.87
CA ILE A 196 -1.82 -8.58 -7.24
C ILE A 196 -3.27 -8.12 -7.16
N ASN A 197 -3.53 -6.89 -7.58
CA ASN A 197 -4.87 -6.33 -7.67
C ASN A 197 -5.23 -6.12 -9.15
N VAL A 198 -6.32 -6.70 -9.60
CA VAL A 198 -6.82 -6.54 -10.98
C VAL A 198 -8.29 -6.19 -10.93
N HIS A 199 -8.63 -5.02 -11.40
CA HIS A 199 -10.03 -4.59 -11.43
C HIS A 199 -10.35 -3.69 -12.64
N GLY A 200 -11.64 -3.71 -13.01
CA GLY A 200 -12.21 -2.74 -13.92
C GLY A 200 -12.86 -1.57 -13.19
N THR A 201 -13.54 -0.74 -13.95
CA THR A 201 -14.34 0.37 -13.45
C THR A 201 -15.79 0.14 -13.83
N TYR A 202 -16.70 0.34 -12.88
CA TYR A 202 -18.14 0.30 -13.15
C TYR A 202 -18.72 1.71 -13.23
N LEU A 203 -19.81 1.83 -14.01
CA LEU A 203 -20.60 3.05 -14.13
C LEU A 203 -21.97 2.85 -13.49
N LYS A 204 -22.50 3.86 -12.87
CA LYS A 204 -23.88 3.89 -12.42
C LYS A 204 -24.77 4.50 -13.50
N ILE A 205 -25.77 3.77 -13.96
CA ILE A 205 -26.77 4.31 -14.88
C ILE A 205 -27.60 5.36 -14.13
N LYS A 206 -27.63 6.54 -14.67
CA LYS A 206 -28.39 7.69 -14.14
C LYS A 206 -29.72 7.85 -14.83
N GLN A 207 -29.75 7.60 -16.14
CA GLN A 207 -30.95 7.76 -16.95
C GLN A 207 -30.88 6.83 -18.17
N ARG A 208 -32.01 6.27 -18.53
CA ARG A 208 -32.23 5.65 -19.84
C ARG A 208 -32.92 6.67 -20.73
N LEU A 209 -32.34 6.98 -21.87
CA LEU A 209 -32.92 7.91 -22.85
C LEU A 209 -33.84 7.20 -23.81
N ASP A 210 -33.42 6.04 -24.31
CA ASP A 210 -34.17 5.20 -25.23
C ASP A 210 -33.72 3.71 -25.09
N ASP A 211 -34.08 2.86 -26.05
CA ASP A 211 -33.76 1.43 -26.04
C ASP A 211 -32.28 1.13 -26.28
N HIS A 212 -31.53 2.08 -26.76
CA HIS A 212 -30.12 1.93 -27.14
C HIS A 212 -29.19 2.90 -26.41
N THR A 213 -29.74 3.85 -25.61
CA THR A 213 -28.96 4.95 -25.05
C THR A 213 -29.19 5.09 -23.56
N VAL A 214 -28.10 5.13 -22.80
CA VAL A 214 -28.10 5.41 -21.35
C VAL A 214 -27.10 6.53 -21.02
N ILE A 215 -27.43 7.32 -20.00
CA ILE A 215 -26.48 8.22 -19.35
C ILE A 215 -25.93 7.49 -18.14
N ALA A 216 -24.61 7.37 -18.06
CA ALA A 216 -23.92 6.72 -16.96
C ALA A 216 -22.85 7.63 -16.33
N GLN A 217 -22.52 7.38 -15.06
CA GLN A 217 -21.59 8.17 -14.28
C GLN A 217 -20.53 7.28 -13.67
N TYR A 218 -19.28 7.72 -13.74
CA TYR A 218 -18.19 7.14 -12.95
C TYR A 218 -18.48 7.29 -11.46
N MET A 219 -18.24 6.23 -10.70
CA MET A 219 -18.53 6.19 -9.26
C MET A 219 -17.29 6.32 -8.38
N HIS A 220 -16.10 6.20 -8.97
CA HIS A 220 -14.85 6.30 -8.23
C HIS A 220 -13.98 7.43 -8.80
N PRO A 221 -13.48 8.37 -7.95
CA PRO A 221 -12.71 9.53 -8.44
C PRO A 221 -11.47 9.18 -9.26
N GLN A 222 -10.79 8.08 -8.92
CA GLN A 222 -9.59 7.62 -9.64
C GLN A 222 -9.87 7.12 -11.06
N ALA A 223 -11.15 6.89 -11.40
CA ALA A 223 -11.56 6.46 -12.72
C ALA A 223 -12.12 7.61 -13.58
N TYR A 224 -12.19 8.82 -13.05
CA TYR A 224 -12.69 9.96 -13.83
C TYR A 224 -11.77 10.25 -15.02
N GLY A 225 -12.36 10.28 -16.21
CA GLY A 225 -11.63 10.49 -17.45
C GLY A 225 -11.04 9.22 -18.09
N PHE A 226 -11.21 8.05 -17.47
CA PHE A 226 -10.84 6.81 -18.12
C PHE A 226 -11.76 6.53 -19.32
N GLU A 227 -11.21 5.99 -20.39
CA GLU A 227 -11.98 5.37 -21.43
C GLU A 227 -12.59 4.07 -20.89
N TRP A 228 -13.89 4.12 -20.51
CA TRP A 228 -14.56 2.98 -19.88
C TRP A 228 -14.76 1.81 -20.83
N GLY A 229 -15.08 2.09 -22.07
CA GLY A 229 -15.38 1.09 -23.08
C GLY A 229 -15.05 1.59 -24.48
N VAL A 230 -14.83 0.67 -25.40
CA VAL A 230 -14.65 0.95 -26.82
C VAL A 230 -15.78 0.33 -27.63
N ASN A 231 -15.94 0.79 -28.86
CA ASN A 231 -16.99 0.26 -29.76
C ASN A 231 -16.78 -1.25 -29.96
N GLY A 232 -17.85 -2.01 -29.72
CA GLY A 232 -17.85 -3.48 -29.79
C GLY A 232 -17.61 -4.21 -28.47
N ASP A 233 -17.34 -3.50 -27.39
CA ASP A 233 -17.25 -4.12 -26.04
C ASP A 233 -18.62 -4.69 -25.62
N GLU A 234 -18.60 -5.85 -24.97
CA GLU A 234 -19.75 -6.44 -24.32
C GLU A 234 -19.99 -5.76 -22.95
N VAL A 235 -21.23 -5.37 -22.69
CA VAL A 235 -21.62 -4.65 -21.46
C VAL A 235 -22.60 -5.48 -20.65
N GLN A 236 -22.30 -5.67 -19.38
CA GLN A 236 -23.19 -6.31 -18.43
C GLN A 236 -23.94 -5.27 -17.59
N PHE A 237 -25.28 -5.36 -17.56
CA PHE A 237 -26.13 -4.58 -16.68
C PHE A 237 -26.40 -5.36 -15.40
N VAL A 238 -26.03 -4.79 -14.24
CA VAL A 238 -26.19 -5.43 -12.95
C VAL A 238 -27.11 -4.58 -12.06
N ARG A 239 -28.05 -5.23 -11.37
CA ARG A 239 -28.88 -4.56 -10.35
C ARG A 239 -28.11 -4.53 -9.03
N SER A 240 -27.91 -3.34 -8.44
CA SER A 240 -27.14 -3.16 -7.20
C SER A 240 -27.68 -3.95 -5.99
N VAL A 241 -28.98 -4.34 -6.02
CA VAL A 241 -29.59 -5.14 -4.96
C VAL A 241 -29.35 -6.65 -5.10
N THR A 242 -28.73 -7.09 -6.19
CA THR A 242 -28.46 -8.51 -6.47
C THR A 242 -26.96 -8.81 -6.64
N MET A 243 -26.11 -7.85 -6.32
CA MET A 243 -24.66 -8.03 -6.31
C MET A 243 -24.19 -8.67 -5.03
#